data_5461e23b3351328d4dd43597a27e33d1
#
_entry.id   5461e23b3351328d4dd43597a27e33d1
#
_cell.length_a   1.000
_cell.length_b   1.000
_cell.length_c   1.000
_cell.angle_alpha   90.00
_cell.angle_beta   90.00
_cell.angle_gamma   90.00
#
_symmetry.space_group_name_H-M   'P 1'
#
loop_
_entity.id
_entity.type
_entity.pdbx_description
1 polymer ?
#
loop_
_entity_poly.entity_id
_entity_poly.type
_entity_poly.pdbx_seq_one_letter_code
_entity_poly.pdbx_strand_id
1 'polypeptide(L)'
;MPNHVTNRLEIHCEDKITMDKIRMMIFDEDENKKQKYTMSKMLPLPVRFSGSKAYSDYGYDWCRAIWGCKWDVYDDSMYDSGNTITIYYQTAWSPNDRWIELLCLYIQETFIHLRKEDRPSVSVKLQYYDYMGDFGGTMEWVPFKNPKRQQYSFMEFAKLYDNDLYEWAIDMDKLRGGVNEEYGELPF
;
A
#
# COMPACT_ATOMS: atom_id res chain seq x y z
N MET A 1 -15.14 -13.11 -2.84
CA MET A 1 -13.83 -12.93 -2.19
C MET A 1 -13.41 -11.49 -2.43
N PRO A 2 -12.71 -10.82 -1.53
CA PRO A 2 -12.21 -9.49 -1.81
C PRO A 2 -11.12 -9.56 -2.88
N ASN A 3 -11.05 -8.57 -3.76
CA ASN A 3 -9.88 -8.38 -4.59
C ASN A 3 -8.68 -8.01 -3.70
N HIS A 4 -7.53 -8.56 -4.02
CA HIS A 4 -6.30 -8.34 -3.29
C HIS A 4 -5.42 -7.37 -4.09
N VAL A 5 -5.11 -6.24 -3.50
CA VAL A 5 -4.18 -5.27 -4.09
C VAL A 5 -2.80 -5.53 -3.53
N THR A 6 -1.85 -5.81 -4.40
CA THR A 6 -0.44 -5.94 -4.03
C THR A 6 0.18 -4.56 -3.95
N ASN A 7 0.89 -4.30 -2.86
CA ASN A 7 1.51 -3.02 -2.58
C ASN A 7 3.01 -3.20 -2.30
N ARG A 8 3.80 -2.22 -2.73
CA ARG A 8 5.19 -2.03 -2.35
C ARG A 8 5.35 -0.61 -1.83
N LEU A 9 5.62 -0.48 -0.55
CA LEU A 9 5.93 0.78 0.11
C LEU A 9 7.44 0.89 0.30
N GLU A 10 8.03 1.98 -0.15
CA GLU A 10 9.43 2.32 0.09
C GLU A 10 9.51 3.65 0.82
N ILE A 11 10.21 3.68 1.94
CA ILE A 11 10.47 4.87 2.75
C ILE A 11 11.98 5.03 2.85
N HIS A 12 12.49 6.16 2.37
CA HIS A 12 13.90 6.52 2.49
C HIS A 12 14.05 7.74 3.38
N CYS A 13 15.01 7.70 4.31
CA CYS A 13 15.39 8.82 5.15
C CYS A 13 16.87 8.70 5.56
N GLU A 14 17.66 9.74 5.28
CA GLU A 14 19.08 9.78 5.64
C GLU A 14 19.31 10.00 7.15
N ASP A 15 18.37 10.66 7.83
CA ASP A 15 18.45 10.88 9.27
C ASP A 15 17.95 9.68 10.06
N LYS A 16 18.88 9.03 10.79
CA LYS A 16 18.59 7.84 11.58
C LYS A 16 17.52 8.08 12.65
N ILE A 17 17.54 9.21 13.32
CA ILE A 17 16.57 9.51 14.40
C ILE A 17 15.16 9.58 13.82
N THR A 18 15.02 10.23 12.68
CA THR A 18 13.75 10.31 11.97
C THR A 18 13.30 8.94 11.46
N MET A 19 14.21 8.14 10.89
CA MET A 19 13.88 6.81 10.43
C MET A 19 13.43 5.91 11.59
N ASP A 20 14.07 5.99 12.76
CA ASP A 20 13.65 5.23 13.94
C ASP A 20 12.26 5.66 14.44
N LYS A 21 11.92 6.95 14.39
CA LYS A 21 10.56 7.43 14.67
C LYS A 21 9.54 6.87 13.68
N ILE A 22 9.86 6.84 12.39
CA ILE A 22 9.01 6.26 11.37
C ILE A 22 8.76 4.78 11.67
N ARG A 23 9.81 4.00 12.00
CA ARG A 23 9.68 2.59 12.40
C ARG A 23 8.71 2.40 13.58
N MET A 24 8.85 3.23 14.60
CA MET A 24 7.96 3.17 15.78
C MET A 24 6.50 3.45 15.44
N MET A 25 6.22 4.20 14.38
CA MET A 25 4.85 4.52 13.95
C MET A 25 4.21 3.42 13.12
N ILE A 26 5.00 2.68 12.33
CA ILE A 26 4.46 1.76 11.32
C ILE A 26 4.60 0.28 11.68
N PHE A 27 5.46 -0.06 12.63
CA PHE A 27 5.68 -1.44 13.05
C PHE A 27 5.15 -1.70 14.46
N ASP A 28 4.52 -2.84 14.62
CA ASP A 28 4.19 -3.45 15.91
C ASP A 28 4.90 -4.79 16.06
N GLU A 29 4.84 -5.39 17.22
CA GLU A 29 5.33 -6.74 17.46
C GLU A 29 4.15 -7.72 17.44
N ASP A 30 4.30 -8.83 16.72
CA ASP A 30 3.36 -9.93 16.78
C ASP A 30 3.53 -10.76 18.08
N GLU A 31 2.71 -11.79 18.27
CA GLU A 31 2.74 -12.69 19.43
C GLU A 31 4.12 -13.40 19.59
N ASN A 32 4.90 -13.49 18.51
CA ASN A 32 6.24 -14.09 18.50
C ASN A 32 7.36 -13.06 18.61
N LYS A 33 7.04 -11.78 18.93
CA LYS A 33 7.95 -10.64 18.97
C LYS A 33 8.62 -10.34 17.62
N LYS A 34 8.01 -10.76 16.52
CA LYS A 34 8.44 -10.40 15.17
C LYS A 34 7.81 -9.06 14.80
N GLN A 35 8.60 -8.19 14.20
CA GLN A 35 8.07 -6.92 13.66
C GLN A 35 7.05 -7.19 12.57
N LYS A 36 5.92 -6.52 12.66
CA LYS A 36 4.81 -6.59 11.72
C LYS A 36 4.41 -5.19 11.29
N TYR A 37 4.29 -4.98 9.98
CA TYR A 37 3.71 -3.75 9.45
C TYR A 37 2.20 -3.73 9.70
N THR A 38 1.69 -2.61 10.21
CA THR A 38 0.27 -2.43 10.48
C THR A 38 -0.14 -0.96 10.46
N MET A 39 -1.26 -0.68 9.86
CA MET A 39 -1.84 0.67 9.86
C MET A 39 -2.42 1.05 11.22
N SER A 40 -2.87 0.04 11.96
CA SER A 40 -3.45 0.20 13.30
C SER A 40 -2.47 0.78 14.32
N LYS A 41 -1.16 0.66 14.10
CA LYS A 41 -0.16 1.23 15.00
C LYS A 41 -0.25 2.75 15.08
N MET A 42 -0.34 3.41 13.95
CA MET A 42 -0.43 4.88 13.87
C MET A 42 -1.88 5.36 14.02
N LEU A 43 -2.82 4.66 13.38
CA LEU A 43 -4.23 5.05 13.31
C LEU A 43 -5.12 3.84 13.65
N PRO A 44 -5.28 3.51 14.96
CA PRO A 44 -6.06 2.35 15.37
C PRO A 44 -7.55 2.51 15.04
N LEU A 45 -8.19 1.39 14.65
CA LEU A 45 -9.65 1.35 14.53
C LEU A 45 -10.27 1.72 15.89
N PRO A 46 -11.17 2.71 15.96
CA PRO A 46 -11.82 3.07 17.20
C PRO A 46 -12.55 1.88 17.84
N VAL A 47 -12.40 1.69 19.15
CA VAL A 47 -12.97 0.55 19.89
C VAL A 47 -14.48 0.39 19.64
N ARG A 48 -15.20 1.48 19.48
CA ARG A 48 -16.65 1.47 19.16
C ARG A 48 -16.98 0.78 17.83
N PHE A 49 -16.00 0.56 16.94
CA PHE A 49 -16.16 -0.09 15.64
C PHE A 49 -15.52 -1.49 15.59
N SER A 50 -14.90 -1.96 16.67
CA SER A 50 -14.13 -3.22 16.67
C SER A 50 -15.00 -4.48 16.82
N GLY A 51 -16.26 -4.37 17.27
CA GLY A 51 -17.18 -5.52 17.32
C GLY A 51 -17.69 -5.91 15.94
N SER A 52 -17.91 -7.19 15.67
CA SER A 52 -18.28 -7.71 14.35
C SER A 52 -19.45 -6.98 13.70
N LYS A 53 -20.51 -6.68 14.46
CA LYS A 53 -21.66 -5.90 13.96
C LYS A 53 -21.30 -4.43 13.76
N ALA A 54 -20.63 -3.81 14.72
CA ALA A 54 -20.22 -2.40 14.62
C ALA A 54 -19.20 -2.20 13.49
N TYR A 55 -18.37 -3.20 13.21
CA TYR A 55 -17.45 -3.17 12.06
C TYR A 55 -18.22 -3.22 10.73
N SER A 56 -19.22 -4.10 10.59
CA SER A 56 -20.02 -4.17 9.35
C SER A 56 -20.85 -2.90 9.12
N ASP A 57 -21.34 -2.27 10.19
CA ASP A 57 -22.22 -1.10 10.08
C ASP A 57 -21.44 0.22 9.86
N TYR A 58 -20.26 0.38 10.49
CA TYR A 58 -19.52 1.65 10.51
C TYR A 58 -18.01 1.51 10.40
N GLY A 59 -17.43 0.44 10.90
CA GLY A 59 -15.98 0.23 10.91
C GLY A 59 -15.39 0.13 9.53
N TYR A 60 -16.10 -0.51 8.61
CA TYR A 60 -15.75 -0.61 7.21
C TYR A 60 -15.64 0.75 6.52
N ASP A 61 -16.64 1.62 6.71
CA ASP A 61 -16.62 2.97 6.13
C ASP A 61 -15.49 3.81 6.73
N TRP A 62 -15.23 3.64 8.04
CA TRP A 62 -14.11 4.28 8.69
C TRP A 62 -12.77 3.82 8.09
N CYS A 63 -12.55 2.51 7.92
CA CYS A 63 -11.33 1.99 7.30
C CYS A 63 -11.12 2.55 5.89
N ARG A 64 -12.16 2.58 5.07
CA ARG A 64 -12.09 3.17 3.73
C ARG A 64 -11.77 4.66 3.74
N ALA A 65 -12.35 5.41 4.66
CA ALA A 65 -12.14 6.86 4.75
C ALA A 65 -10.73 7.21 5.26
N ILE A 66 -10.19 6.43 6.21
CA ILE A 66 -8.94 6.72 6.91
C ILE A 66 -7.76 5.92 6.36
N TRP A 67 -7.94 4.62 6.12
CA TRP A 67 -6.87 3.77 5.59
C TRP A 67 -6.86 3.72 4.06
N GLY A 68 -8.00 3.97 3.41
CA GLY A 68 -8.18 3.82 1.97
C GLY A 68 -8.62 2.42 1.55
N CYS A 69 -8.49 1.40 2.39
CA CYS A 69 -8.82 0.01 2.12
C CYS A 69 -9.77 -0.58 3.16
N LYS A 70 -10.22 -1.83 2.95
CA LYS A 70 -11.31 -2.41 3.74
C LYS A 70 -10.92 -2.78 5.18
N TRP A 71 -9.71 -3.31 5.39
CA TRP A 71 -9.14 -3.71 6.69
C TRP A 71 -7.64 -3.50 6.69
N ASP A 72 -6.99 -3.79 7.81
CA ASP A 72 -5.54 -3.65 7.96
C ASP A 72 -4.77 -4.54 6.96
N VAL A 73 -3.51 -4.22 6.76
CA VAL A 73 -2.61 -4.95 5.84
C VAL A 73 -2.39 -6.39 6.29
N TYR A 74 -2.03 -7.24 5.36
CA TYR A 74 -1.73 -8.65 5.60
C TYR A 74 -0.69 -9.15 4.59
N ASP A 75 -0.14 -10.36 4.85
CA ASP A 75 0.90 -10.99 4.03
C ASP A 75 2.10 -10.05 3.80
N ASP A 76 2.57 -9.41 4.90
CA ASP A 76 3.66 -8.47 4.83
C ASP A 76 5.04 -9.14 4.88
N SER A 77 5.96 -8.61 4.09
CA SER A 77 7.38 -8.89 4.17
C SER A 77 8.18 -7.60 4.09
N MET A 78 9.30 -7.54 4.80
CA MET A 78 10.06 -6.31 4.95
C MET A 78 11.55 -6.53 4.69
N TYR A 79 12.14 -5.55 4.03
CA TYR A 79 13.59 -5.38 3.92
C TYR A 79 13.98 -4.00 4.48
N ASP A 80 14.93 -3.98 5.41
CA ASP A 80 15.43 -2.76 6.06
C ASP A 80 16.95 -2.67 5.90
N SER A 81 17.44 -1.63 5.20
CA SER A 81 18.86 -1.34 5.01
C SER A 81 19.38 -0.24 5.94
N GLY A 82 18.60 0.17 6.95
CA GLY A 82 18.93 1.22 7.90
C GLY A 82 18.41 2.59 7.50
N ASN A 83 18.65 3.07 6.29
CA ASN A 83 18.14 4.33 5.77
C ASN A 83 16.98 4.17 4.78
N THR A 84 16.67 2.94 4.39
CA THR A 84 15.55 2.62 3.50
C THR A 84 14.82 1.39 4.02
N ILE A 85 13.50 1.53 4.14
CA ILE A 85 12.58 0.43 4.46
C ILE A 85 11.77 0.15 3.21
N THR A 86 11.75 -1.11 2.78
CA THR A 86 10.87 -1.58 1.71
C THR A 86 9.94 -2.64 2.29
N ILE A 87 8.63 -2.46 2.10
CA ILE A 87 7.58 -3.35 2.60
C ILE A 87 6.73 -3.82 1.43
N TYR A 88 6.57 -5.12 1.30
CA TYR A 88 5.62 -5.76 0.39
C TYR A 88 4.45 -6.28 1.22
N TYR A 89 3.21 -5.98 0.82
CA TYR A 89 2.02 -6.35 1.57
C TYR A 89 0.78 -6.34 0.69
N GLN A 90 -0.30 -6.90 1.20
CA GLN A 90 -1.59 -6.87 0.54
C GLN A 90 -2.59 -6.02 1.30
N THR A 91 -3.50 -5.41 0.54
CA THR A 91 -4.69 -4.71 1.04
C THR A 91 -5.94 -5.21 0.33
N ALA A 92 -7.10 -5.01 0.95
CA ALA A 92 -8.36 -5.46 0.39
C ALA A 92 -9.06 -4.35 -0.41
N TRP A 93 -9.35 -4.61 -1.68
CA TRP A 93 -10.14 -3.84 -2.65
C TRP A 93 -9.48 -2.58 -3.22
N SER A 94 -8.62 -1.92 -2.48
CA SER A 94 -7.94 -0.68 -2.87
C SER A 94 -6.61 -0.55 -2.14
N PRO A 95 -5.64 0.19 -2.67
CA PRO A 95 -4.41 0.52 -1.95
C PRO A 95 -4.73 1.35 -0.71
N ASN A 96 -3.81 1.36 0.26
CA ASN A 96 -3.91 2.17 1.47
C ASN A 96 -3.36 3.60 1.29
N ASP A 97 -3.57 4.19 0.15
CA ASP A 97 -3.00 5.49 -0.23
C ASP A 97 -3.41 6.64 0.72
N ARG A 98 -4.61 6.57 1.29
CA ARG A 98 -5.08 7.52 2.31
C ARG A 98 -4.26 7.47 3.58
N TRP A 99 -3.97 6.25 4.05
CA TRP A 99 -3.12 6.07 5.23
C TRP A 99 -1.69 6.54 4.95
N ILE A 100 -1.16 6.27 3.74
CA ILE A 100 0.17 6.76 3.33
C ILE A 100 0.21 8.29 3.30
N GLU A 101 -0.84 8.97 2.82
CA GLU A 101 -0.93 10.44 2.91
C GLU A 101 -0.85 10.93 4.36
N LEU A 102 -1.60 10.30 5.27
CA LEU A 102 -1.58 10.68 6.68
C LEU A 102 -0.21 10.41 7.32
N LEU A 103 0.45 9.31 7.00
CA LEU A 103 1.83 9.04 7.41
C LEU A 103 2.77 10.15 6.91
N CYS A 104 2.66 10.54 5.64
CA CYS A 104 3.46 11.60 5.05
C CYS A 104 3.26 12.95 5.75
N LEU A 105 2.02 13.30 6.05
CA LEU A 105 1.70 14.51 6.82
C LEU A 105 2.28 14.46 8.23
N TYR A 106 2.18 13.31 8.90
CA TYR A 106 2.73 13.10 10.23
C TYR A 106 4.27 13.26 10.24
N ILE A 107 4.94 12.66 9.25
CA ILE A 107 6.39 12.84 9.06
C ILE A 107 6.71 14.32 8.83
N GLN A 108 5.95 15.01 7.99
CA GLN A 108 6.16 16.43 7.71
C GLN A 108 6.00 17.32 8.95
N GLU A 109 5.02 17.04 9.80
CA GLU A 109 4.79 17.78 11.04
C GLU A 109 5.99 17.71 12.00
N THR A 110 6.72 16.58 12.00
CA THR A 110 7.94 16.45 12.84
C THR A 110 9.04 17.41 12.42
N PHE A 111 9.00 17.95 11.20
CA PHE A 111 10.02 18.85 10.63
C PHE A 111 9.60 20.32 10.53
N ILE A 112 8.32 20.64 10.85
CA ILE A 112 7.79 21.98 10.64
C ILE A 112 8.56 23.06 11.41
N HIS A 113 9.15 22.67 12.55
CA HIS A 113 9.93 23.54 13.42
C HIS A 113 11.40 23.72 12.99
N LEU A 114 11.87 22.89 12.06
CA LEU A 114 13.24 22.96 11.58
C LEU A 114 13.36 23.98 10.45
N ARG A 115 14.53 24.65 10.36
CA ARG A 115 14.87 25.45 9.19
C ARG A 115 14.91 24.56 7.96
N LYS A 116 14.70 25.13 6.79
CA LYS A 116 14.65 24.37 5.54
C LYS A 116 15.92 23.54 5.29
N GLU A 117 17.08 24.14 5.61
CA GLU A 117 18.40 23.54 5.48
C GLU A 117 18.68 22.41 6.47
N ASP A 118 18.00 22.41 7.62
CA ASP A 118 18.17 21.43 8.70
C ASP A 118 17.18 20.24 8.60
N ARG A 119 16.27 20.29 7.61
CA ARG A 119 15.27 19.24 7.42
C ARG A 119 15.87 18.00 6.78
N PRO A 120 15.66 16.80 7.37
CA PRO A 120 16.15 15.58 6.75
C PRO A 120 15.51 15.34 5.38
N SER A 121 16.29 14.73 4.49
CA SER A 121 15.77 14.24 3.22
C SER A 121 14.94 12.98 3.48
N VAL A 122 13.65 13.06 3.19
CA VAL A 122 12.72 11.93 3.29
C VAL A 122 11.97 11.80 1.98
N SER A 123 11.80 10.58 1.51
CA SER A 123 10.88 10.25 0.42
C SER A 123 10.06 9.02 0.75
N VAL A 124 8.83 9.03 0.30
CA VAL A 124 7.89 7.90 0.43
C VAL A 124 7.37 7.56 -0.96
N LYS A 125 7.46 6.30 -1.35
CA LYS A 125 6.97 5.81 -2.62
C LYS A 125 6.08 4.61 -2.39
N LEU A 126 4.86 4.67 -2.91
CA LEU A 126 3.92 3.55 -2.96
C LEU A 126 3.76 3.13 -4.42
N GLN A 127 3.89 1.83 -4.68
CA GLN A 127 3.50 1.18 -5.92
C GLN A 127 2.43 0.14 -5.58
N TYR A 128 1.40 0.03 -6.40
CA TYR A 128 0.32 -0.92 -6.17
C TYR A 128 -0.29 -1.40 -7.47
N TYR A 129 -0.84 -2.62 -7.43
CA TYR A 129 -1.59 -3.16 -8.56
C TYR A 129 -2.61 -4.21 -8.12
N ASP A 130 -3.67 -4.36 -8.91
CA ASP A 130 -4.68 -5.42 -8.83
C ASP A 130 -4.94 -5.95 -10.25
N TYR A 131 -4.53 -7.19 -10.50
CA TYR A 131 -4.74 -7.84 -11.79
C TYR A 131 -6.24 -8.06 -12.08
N MET A 132 -7.00 -8.49 -11.07
CA MET A 132 -8.45 -8.77 -11.23
C MET A 132 -9.27 -7.49 -11.39
N GLY A 133 -8.82 -6.40 -10.80
CA GLY A 133 -9.43 -5.08 -10.93
C GLY A 133 -8.92 -4.28 -12.12
N ASP A 134 -7.93 -4.81 -12.86
CA ASP A 134 -7.26 -4.16 -14.00
C ASP A 134 -6.79 -2.73 -13.69
N PHE A 135 -6.11 -2.55 -12.57
CA PHE A 135 -5.53 -1.26 -12.25
C PHE A 135 -4.16 -1.38 -11.58
N GLY A 136 -3.37 -0.33 -11.71
CA GLY A 136 -2.13 -0.13 -10.99
C GLY A 136 -1.84 1.35 -10.80
N GLY A 137 -0.85 1.67 -9.99
CA GLY A 137 -0.48 3.06 -9.81
C GLY A 137 0.74 3.26 -8.93
N THR A 138 1.16 4.51 -8.90
CA THR A 138 2.26 4.98 -8.05
C THR A 138 1.87 6.26 -7.33
N MET A 139 2.40 6.41 -6.12
CA MET A 139 2.40 7.66 -5.37
C MET A 139 3.81 7.95 -4.88
N GLU A 140 4.33 9.12 -5.18
CA GLU A 140 5.62 9.59 -4.69
C GLU A 140 5.41 10.88 -3.89
N TRP A 141 6.01 10.93 -2.72
CA TRP A 141 5.92 12.07 -1.84
C TRP A 141 7.29 12.44 -1.26
N VAL A 142 7.50 13.75 -1.14
CA VAL A 142 8.59 14.36 -0.38
C VAL A 142 8.01 15.49 0.48
N PRO A 143 8.58 15.80 1.66
CA PRO A 143 8.06 16.81 2.56
C PRO A 143 7.83 18.15 1.85
N PHE A 144 6.74 18.85 2.21
CA PHE A 144 6.38 20.19 1.71
C PHE A 144 6.12 20.28 0.20
N LYS A 145 5.83 19.15 -0.45
CA LYS A 145 5.38 19.09 -1.85
C LYS A 145 4.09 18.28 -1.94
N ASN A 146 3.27 18.59 -2.93
CA ASN A 146 2.12 17.75 -3.25
C ASN A 146 2.58 16.38 -3.72
N PRO A 147 1.91 15.29 -3.32
CA PRO A 147 2.22 13.97 -3.81
C PRO A 147 2.03 13.90 -5.33
N LYS A 148 2.96 13.26 -6.01
CA LYS A 148 2.80 12.89 -7.41
C LYS A 148 2.09 11.56 -7.47
N ARG A 149 1.02 11.46 -8.24
CA ARG A 149 0.23 10.25 -8.44
C ARG A 149 0.11 9.93 -9.90
N GLN A 150 0.20 8.66 -10.23
CA GLN A 150 -0.04 8.13 -11.56
C GLN A 150 -0.88 6.87 -11.44
N GLN A 151 -1.85 6.72 -12.33
CA GLN A 151 -2.71 5.56 -12.43
C GLN A 151 -2.56 4.94 -13.81
N TYR A 152 -2.65 3.64 -13.88
CA TYR A 152 -2.43 2.83 -15.06
C TYR A 152 -3.46 1.70 -15.11
N SER A 153 -3.71 1.11 -16.27
CA SER A 153 -4.20 -0.26 -16.34
C SER A 153 -3.14 -1.22 -15.74
N PHE A 154 -3.55 -2.41 -15.36
CA PHE A 154 -2.61 -3.40 -14.83
C PHE A 154 -1.47 -3.70 -15.84
N MET A 155 -1.80 -3.89 -17.12
CA MET A 155 -0.82 -4.18 -18.18
C MET A 155 0.18 -3.04 -18.38
N GLU A 156 -0.26 -1.79 -18.36
CA GLU A 156 0.64 -0.63 -18.45
C GLU A 156 1.56 -0.54 -17.24
N PHE A 157 1.02 -0.78 -16.03
CA PHE A 157 1.81 -0.80 -14.80
C PHE A 157 2.88 -1.89 -14.85
N ALA A 158 2.50 -3.13 -15.16
CA ALA A 158 3.42 -4.26 -15.25
C ALA A 158 4.54 -3.99 -16.25
N LYS A 159 4.22 -3.53 -17.45
CA LYS A 159 5.19 -3.17 -18.48
C LYS A 159 6.21 -2.10 -18.03
N LEU A 160 5.78 -1.15 -17.21
CA LEU A 160 6.64 -0.04 -16.75
C LEU A 160 7.51 -0.40 -15.55
N TYR A 161 7.03 -1.27 -14.68
CA TYR A 161 7.63 -1.45 -13.35
C TYR A 161 8.08 -2.87 -13.03
N ASP A 162 7.59 -3.89 -13.75
CA ASP A 162 7.87 -5.29 -13.46
C ASP A 162 7.71 -6.16 -14.71
N ASN A 163 8.82 -6.44 -15.39
CA ASN A 163 8.79 -7.22 -16.62
C ASN A 163 8.32 -8.67 -16.42
N ASP A 164 8.66 -9.30 -15.30
CA ASP A 164 8.22 -10.67 -15.01
C ASP A 164 6.71 -10.72 -14.80
N LEU A 165 6.15 -9.71 -14.12
CA LEU A 165 4.71 -9.53 -13.96
C LEU A 165 4.03 -9.27 -15.31
N TYR A 166 4.65 -8.53 -16.21
CA TYR A 166 4.14 -8.26 -17.55
C TYR A 166 4.09 -9.53 -18.41
N GLU A 167 5.15 -10.33 -18.44
CA GLU A 167 5.18 -11.61 -19.14
C GLU A 167 4.14 -12.58 -18.59
N TRP A 168 4.01 -12.68 -17.26
CA TRP A 168 2.98 -13.47 -16.61
C TRP A 168 1.57 -13.02 -17.02
N ALA A 169 1.31 -11.71 -17.09
CA ALA A 169 0.00 -11.17 -17.47
C ALA A 169 -0.36 -11.53 -18.91
N ILE A 170 0.61 -11.45 -19.86
CA ILE A 170 0.42 -11.88 -21.25
C ILE A 170 0.03 -13.36 -21.32
N ASP A 171 0.71 -14.22 -20.57
CA ASP A 171 0.40 -15.65 -20.57
C ASP A 171 -0.97 -15.95 -19.98
N MET A 172 -1.37 -15.24 -18.93
CA MET A 172 -2.72 -15.37 -18.35
C MET A 172 -3.83 -14.89 -19.32
N ASP A 173 -3.60 -13.81 -20.08
CA ASP A 173 -4.55 -13.34 -21.08
C ASP A 173 -4.66 -14.30 -22.27
N LYS A 174 -3.56 -14.92 -22.70
CA LYS A 174 -3.58 -16.00 -23.72
C LYS A 174 -4.40 -17.21 -23.23
N LEU A 175 -4.23 -17.63 -21.98
CA LEU A 175 -4.99 -18.73 -21.39
C LEU A 175 -6.50 -18.41 -21.30
N ARG A 176 -6.85 -17.17 -20.98
CA ARG A 176 -8.25 -16.70 -20.96
C ARG A 176 -8.85 -16.65 -22.37
N GLY A 177 -8.11 -16.14 -23.35
CA GLY A 177 -8.53 -16.11 -24.76
C GLY A 177 -8.71 -17.51 -25.36
N GLY A 178 -7.82 -18.45 -25.03
CA GLY A 178 -7.93 -19.85 -25.46
C GLY A 178 -9.15 -20.59 -24.91
N VAL A 179 -9.64 -20.22 -23.73
CA VAL A 179 -10.87 -20.79 -23.15
C VAL A 179 -12.12 -20.26 -23.88
N ASN A 180 -12.06 -19.07 -24.43
CA ASN A 180 -13.19 -18.50 -25.18
C ASN A 180 -13.30 -19.03 -26.63
N GLU A 181 -12.22 -19.56 -27.20
CA GLU A 181 -12.27 -20.19 -28.53
C GLU A 181 -12.85 -21.63 -28.52
N GLU A 182 -12.76 -22.35 -27.38
CA GLU A 182 -13.32 -23.71 -27.25
C GLU A 182 -14.82 -23.77 -26.89
N TYR A 183 -15.41 -22.65 -26.43
CA TYR A 183 -16.86 -22.56 -26.16
C TYR A 183 -17.67 -21.90 -27.29
N GLY A 184 -17.14 -21.92 -28.51
CA GLY A 184 -17.86 -21.60 -29.71
C GLY A 184 -18.93 -22.65 -30.00
N GLU A 185 -20.20 -22.21 -29.89
CA GLU A 185 -21.42 -22.91 -30.35
C GLU A 185 -21.85 -24.14 -29.54
N LEU A 186 -22.61 -23.92 -28.48
CA LEU A 186 -23.59 -24.88 -28.03
C LEU A 186 -24.77 -24.86 -29.05
N PRO A 187 -25.08 -25.97 -29.74
CA PRO A 187 -26.28 -26.04 -30.59
C PRO A 187 -27.52 -26.08 -29.70
N PHE A 188 -28.41 -25.15 -29.91
CA PHE A 188 -29.79 -25.21 -29.40
C PHE A 188 -30.64 -26.08 -30.30
#